data_804772dafb4daba6872cb40bbad9d34c
#
_entry.id   804772dafb4daba6872cb40bbad9d34c
#
_cell.length_a   1.000
_cell.length_b   1.000
_cell.length_c   1.000
_cell.angle_alpha   90.00
_cell.angle_beta   90.00
_cell.angle_gamma   90.00
#
_symmetry.space_group_name_H-M   'P 1'
#
loop_
_entity.id
_entity.type
_entity.pdbx_description
1 polymer ?
#
loop_
_entity_poly.entity_id
_entity_poly.type
_entity_poly.pdbx_seq_one_letter_code
_entity_poly.pdbx_strand_id
1 'polypeptide(L)'
;MDATDFSCRAAVCTEDAVYKDAITGVHGDSIETLRNIEGMLNSRFFTYYALMCFSSLGTEREQGHNMEKFSLPYLSSDIHQIVERIEKKYRNLENNPLQDPNVFAKQIEREKDNIEDCIARELGLSEVEQLLIDYANNYSIPIATGNVVAEPVRNDRAGKKLMEAYACVFLNRFNGQFGEGMHLNCICEIAPSYVMMRFRVAKEPRAFECKDGAFGTLEAFLLALSTERVTDQLYLRKDIRGFEKDGFYIVKPSEHRLWHPAMAYVDVQEFVDELLTKTTR
;
A
#
# COMPACT_ATOMS: atom_id res chain seq x y z
N MET A 1 11.85 13.07 -18.49
CA MET A 1 10.97 12.08 -17.86
C MET A 1 11.19 10.77 -18.57
N ASP A 2 11.69 9.78 -17.86
CA ASP A 2 11.58 8.42 -18.40
C ASP A 2 10.10 8.07 -18.49
N ALA A 3 9.70 7.49 -19.62
CA ALA A 3 8.30 7.13 -19.92
C ALA A 3 7.69 6.07 -18.97
N THR A 4 8.36 5.75 -17.88
CA THR A 4 8.03 4.73 -16.91
C THR A 4 7.69 5.30 -15.53
N ASP A 5 7.76 6.63 -15.33
CA ASP A 5 7.49 7.26 -14.04
C ASP A 5 6.11 7.94 -14.08
N PHE A 6 5.12 7.31 -13.45
CA PHE A 6 3.76 7.85 -13.34
C PHE A 6 3.64 9.00 -12.34
N SER A 7 4.69 9.28 -11.58
CA SER A 7 4.66 10.36 -10.61
C SER A 7 4.80 11.73 -11.28
N CYS A 8 3.95 12.67 -10.90
CA CYS A 8 4.12 14.06 -11.27
C CYS A 8 5.37 14.62 -10.55
N ARG A 9 6.10 15.50 -11.25
CA ARG A 9 7.23 16.25 -10.67
C ARG A 9 6.97 17.72 -10.86
N ALA A 10 6.61 18.38 -9.79
CA ALA A 10 6.37 19.81 -9.76
C ALA A 10 7.44 20.53 -8.95
N ALA A 11 7.77 21.75 -9.34
CA ALA A 11 8.62 22.65 -8.58
C ALA A 11 8.16 24.11 -8.79
N VAL A 12 8.24 24.90 -7.74
CA VAL A 12 7.97 26.35 -7.85
C VAL A 12 9.23 27.06 -8.32
N CYS A 13 9.07 27.88 -9.36
CA CYS A 13 10.10 28.79 -9.85
C CYS A 13 9.69 30.24 -9.54
N THR A 14 10.57 31.00 -8.90
CA THR A 14 10.36 32.40 -8.56
C THR A 14 11.05 33.37 -9.52
N GLU A 15 11.77 32.84 -10.51
CA GLU A 15 12.50 33.59 -11.52
C GLU A 15 11.84 33.42 -12.88
N ASP A 16 12.12 34.36 -13.82
CA ASP A 16 11.69 34.20 -15.20
C ASP A 16 12.32 32.97 -15.82
N ALA A 17 11.48 32.01 -16.21
CA ALA A 17 11.92 30.73 -16.75
C ALA A 17 11.38 30.49 -18.16
N VAL A 18 12.22 29.96 -19.03
CA VAL A 18 11.82 29.42 -20.32
C VAL A 18 11.89 27.89 -20.26
N TYR A 19 10.81 27.21 -20.61
CA TYR A 19 10.74 25.76 -20.57
C TYR A 19 10.31 25.16 -21.91
N LYS A 20 10.66 23.90 -22.11
CA LYS A 20 10.33 23.14 -23.32
C LYS A 20 8.92 22.57 -23.26
N ASP A 21 8.38 22.13 -24.39
CA ASP A 21 7.04 21.57 -24.59
C ASP A 21 6.68 20.41 -23.63
N ALA A 22 7.68 19.72 -23.06
CA ALA A 22 7.47 18.62 -22.07
C ALA A 22 7.14 19.12 -20.66
N ILE A 23 7.15 20.46 -20.42
CA ILE A 23 6.90 21.06 -19.13
C ILE A 23 5.64 21.91 -19.22
N THR A 24 4.67 21.63 -18.37
CA THR A 24 3.46 22.46 -18.21
C THR A 24 3.69 23.49 -17.11
N GLY A 25 3.52 24.78 -17.45
CA GLY A 25 3.64 25.86 -16.48
C GLY A 25 2.27 26.22 -15.89
N VAL A 26 2.24 26.38 -14.57
CA VAL A 26 1.08 26.94 -13.84
C VAL A 26 1.53 28.27 -13.24
N HIS A 27 0.79 29.33 -13.52
CA HIS A 27 1.08 30.68 -13.03
C HIS A 27 0.11 31.04 -11.92
N GLY A 28 0.58 31.74 -10.89
CA GLY A 28 -0.25 32.23 -9.79
C GLY A 28 0.41 33.40 -9.08
N ASP A 29 -0.41 34.25 -8.45
CA ASP A 29 0.04 35.47 -7.77
C ASP A 29 0.53 35.21 -6.33
N SER A 30 0.24 34.06 -5.76
CA SER A 30 0.63 33.64 -4.39
C SER A 30 1.62 32.50 -4.39
N ILE A 31 2.80 32.77 -3.85
CA ILE A 31 3.85 31.73 -3.66
C ILE A 31 3.37 30.62 -2.73
N GLU A 32 2.55 30.93 -1.73
CA GLU A 32 1.98 29.95 -0.81
C GLU A 32 1.04 28.99 -1.56
N THR A 33 0.17 29.55 -2.41
CA THR A 33 -0.74 28.76 -3.25
C THR A 33 0.04 27.87 -4.21
N LEU A 34 1.08 28.39 -4.85
CA LEU A 34 1.93 27.61 -5.75
C LEU A 34 2.65 26.47 -5.01
N ARG A 35 3.16 26.70 -3.80
CA ARG A 35 3.77 25.65 -2.97
C ARG A 35 2.76 24.60 -2.50
N ASN A 36 1.53 24.99 -2.19
CA ASN A 36 0.47 24.02 -1.89
C ASN A 36 0.17 23.13 -3.10
N ILE A 37 0.11 23.72 -4.31
CA ILE A 37 -0.05 22.97 -5.56
C ILE A 37 1.17 22.06 -5.79
N GLU A 38 2.40 22.53 -5.59
CA GLU A 38 3.62 21.73 -5.70
C GLU A 38 3.57 20.52 -4.77
N GLY A 39 3.26 20.72 -3.49
CA GLY A 39 3.15 19.65 -2.52
C GLY A 39 2.10 18.61 -2.89
N MET A 40 0.93 19.06 -3.34
CA MET A 40 -0.13 18.18 -3.80
C MET A 40 0.29 17.37 -5.02
N LEU A 41 0.85 18.01 -6.06
CA LEU A 41 1.25 17.33 -7.29
C LEU A 41 2.37 16.30 -7.08
N ASN A 42 3.25 16.55 -6.13
CA ASN A 42 4.34 15.63 -5.78
C ASN A 42 3.91 14.52 -4.79
N SER A 43 2.65 14.49 -4.37
CA SER A 43 2.15 13.52 -3.38
C SER A 43 1.84 12.14 -3.99
N ARG A 44 1.88 11.12 -3.13
CA ARG A 44 1.39 9.77 -3.45
C ARG A 44 -0.11 9.77 -3.72
N PHE A 45 -0.86 10.59 -2.99
CA PHE A 45 -2.28 10.80 -3.22
C PHE A 45 -2.55 11.26 -4.65
N PHE A 46 -1.86 12.31 -5.13
CA PHE A 46 -2.06 12.81 -6.48
C PHE A 46 -1.73 11.78 -7.55
N THR A 47 -0.63 11.04 -7.37
CA THR A 47 -0.26 9.95 -8.27
C THR A 47 -1.36 8.88 -8.35
N TYR A 48 -1.92 8.46 -7.22
CA TYR A 48 -3.05 7.54 -7.15
C TYR A 48 -4.30 8.13 -7.83
N TYR A 49 -4.67 9.36 -7.49
CA TYR A 49 -5.82 10.06 -8.06
C TYR A 49 -5.72 10.20 -9.58
N ALA A 50 -4.55 10.61 -10.08
CA ALA A 50 -4.29 10.75 -11.51
C ALA A 50 -4.47 9.41 -12.24
N LEU A 51 -3.95 8.31 -11.67
CA LEU A 51 -4.12 6.97 -12.22
C LEU A 51 -5.57 6.52 -12.24
N MET A 52 -6.33 6.76 -11.18
CA MET A 52 -7.73 6.30 -11.09
C MET A 52 -8.66 7.11 -12.00
N CYS A 53 -8.42 8.43 -12.14
CA CYS A 53 -9.32 9.29 -12.90
C CYS A 53 -8.96 9.42 -14.38
N PHE A 54 -7.68 9.28 -14.74
CA PHE A 54 -7.17 9.65 -16.06
C PHE A 54 -6.24 8.59 -16.66
N SER A 55 -6.26 7.38 -16.12
CA SER A 55 -5.40 6.31 -16.59
C SER A 55 -5.76 5.91 -18.03
N SER A 56 -4.88 6.29 -18.95
CA SER A 56 -4.66 5.52 -20.15
C SER A 56 -3.25 4.94 -20.03
N LEU A 57 -3.14 3.71 -19.54
CA LEU A 57 -1.86 3.00 -19.49
C LEU A 57 -1.20 3.06 -20.88
N GLY A 58 -0.08 3.76 -21.00
CA GLY A 58 0.65 3.94 -22.23
C GLY A 58 0.60 5.35 -22.87
N THR A 59 -0.14 6.29 -22.29
CA THR A 59 -0.22 7.68 -22.77
C THR A 59 0.18 8.70 -21.71
N GLU A 60 1.19 8.37 -20.91
CA GLU A 60 1.73 9.23 -19.84
C GLU A 60 2.15 10.63 -20.35
N ARG A 61 2.41 10.75 -21.68
CA ARG A 61 2.71 12.01 -22.34
C ARG A 61 1.56 13.01 -22.34
N GLU A 62 0.32 12.55 -22.12
CA GLU A 62 -0.87 13.40 -22.11
C GLU A 62 -1.24 13.92 -20.71
N GLN A 63 -0.52 13.53 -19.66
CA GLN A 63 -0.81 14.01 -18.30
C GLN A 63 -0.76 15.53 -18.20
N GLY A 64 0.17 16.19 -18.88
CA GLY A 64 0.25 17.64 -18.94
C GLY A 64 -1.03 18.30 -19.52
N HIS A 65 -1.60 17.74 -20.57
CA HIS A 65 -2.85 18.22 -21.19
C HIS A 65 -4.10 17.93 -20.34
N ASN A 66 -4.02 16.91 -19.48
CA ASN A 66 -5.12 16.58 -18.58
C ASN A 66 -5.09 17.36 -17.27
N MET A 67 -3.99 18.02 -16.94
CA MET A 67 -3.85 18.82 -15.70
C MET A 67 -4.95 19.87 -15.53
N GLU A 68 -5.41 20.49 -16.63
CA GLU A 68 -6.51 21.46 -16.61
C GLU A 68 -7.86 20.85 -16.20
N LYS A 69 -7.98 19.51 -16.30
CA LYS A 69 -9.19 18.78 -15.92
C LYS A 69 -9.18 18.36 -14.44
N PHE A 70 -8.05 18.46 -13.77
CA PHE A 70 -7.96 18.16 -12.35
C PHE A 70 -8.60 19.28 -11.52
N SER A 71 -9.68 18.94 -10.86
CA SER A 71 -10.20 19.78 -9.79
C SER A 71 -9.40 19.47 -8.52
N LEU A 72 -8.32 20.19 -8.31
CA LEU A 72 -7.58 20.08 -7.06
C LEU A 72 -8.41 20.70 -5.94
N PRO A 73 -8.62 20.01 -4.82
CA PRO A 73 -9.25 20.61 -3.67
C PRO A 73 -8.37 21.75 -3.14
N TYR A 74 -9.01 22.82 -2.69
CA TYR A 74 -8.30 23.86 -1.97
C TYR A 74 -7.83 23.29 -0.63
N LEU A 75 -6.52 23.18 -0.47
CA LEU A 75 -5.92 22.80 0.80
C LEU A 75 -5.56 24.07 1.57
N SER A 76 -6.17 24.23 2.72
CA SER A 76 -5.93 25.36 3.63
C SER A 76 -4.68 25.16 4.50
N SER A 77 -3.97 24.06 4.32
CA SER A 77 -2.97 23.54 5.22
C SER A 77 -1.59 24.17 5.13
N ASP A 78 -0.79 23.81 6.10
CA ASP A 78 0.62 24.18 6.21
C ASP A 78 1.53 23.45 5.18
N ILE A 79 0.97 22.88 4.09
CA ILE A 79 1.74 22.19 3.04
C ILE A 79 2.81 23.11 2.47
N HIS A 80 2.47 24.38 2.20
CA HIS A 80 3.43 25.37 1.72
C HIS A 80 4.65 25.52 2.65
N GLN A 81 4.47 25.40 3.98
CA GLN A 81 5.57 25.49 4.94
C GLN A 81 6.44 24.24 4.88
N ILE A 82 5.83 23.05 4.65
CA ILE A 82 6.59 21.80 4.49
C ILE A 82 7.41 21.85 3.20
N VAL A 83 6.81 22.29 2.10
CA VAL A 83 7.51 22.48 0.82
C VAL A 83 8.67 23.47 0.98
N GLU A 84 8.45 24.62 1.65
CA GLU A 84 9.53 25.56 1.94
C GLU A 84 10.68 24.95 2.76
N ARG A 85 10.37 24.06 3.73
CA ARG A 85 11.41 23.34 4.47
C ARG A 85 12.20 22.36 3.57
N ILE A 86 11.52 21.69 2.64
CA ILE A 86 12.15 20.83 1.63
C ILE A 86 13.09 21.65 0.75
N GLU A 87 12.62 22.75 0.18
CA GLU A 87 13.44 23.67 -0.64
C GLU A 87 14.69 24.14 0.12
N LYS A 88 14.53 24.57 1.38
CA LYS A 88 15.65 25.00 2.23
C LYS A 88 16.67 23.88 2.46
N LYS A 89 16.20 22.62 2.62
CA LYS A 89 17.11 21.47 2.76
C LYS A 89 17.91 21.23 1.49
N TYR A 90 17.30 21.31 0.31
CA TYR A 90 18.01 21.18 -0.97
C TYR A 90 19.05 22.30 -1.16
N ARG A 91 18.71 23.55 -0.89
CA ARG A 91 19.65 24.68 -0.95
C ARG A 91 20.83 24.49 0.04
N ASN A 92 20.56 23.95 1.22
CA ASN A 92 21.61 23.67 2.20
C ASN A 92 22.54 22.53 1.73
N LEU A 93 22.02 21.52 1.01
CA LEU A 93 22.82 20.46 0.43
C LEU A 93 23.78 21.01 -0.65
N GLU A 94 23.32 21.91 -1.50
CA GLU A 94 24.16 22.59 -2.50
C GLU A 94 25.34 23.34 -1.84
N ASN A 95 25.10 23.96 -0.67
CA ASN A 95 26.10 24.66 0.10
C ASN A 95 26.98 23.75 0.98
N ASN A 96 26.56 22.50 1.23
CA ASN A 96 27.30 21.53 2.02
C ASN A 96 27.31 20.14 1.35
N PRO A 97 28.12 19.95 0.30
CA PRO A 97 28.17 18.72 -0.47
C PRO A 97 28.72 17.51 0.29
N LEU A 98 29.24 17.69 1.51
CA LEU A 98 29.76 16.61 2.36
C LEU A 98 28.69 15.95 3.24
N GLN A 99 27.42 16.39 3.14
CA GLN A 99 26.32 15.76 3.87
C GLN A 99 26.11 14.33 3.37
N ASP A 100 25.94 13.38 4.31
CA ASP A 100 25.64 11.99 3.96
C ASP A 100 24.31 11.91 3.14
N PRO A 101 24.36 11.40 1.90
CA PRO A 101 23.19 11.31 1.03
C PRO A 101 22.04 10.49 1.65
N ASN A 102 22.36 9.45 2.45
CA ASN A 102 21.32 8.62 3.08
C ASN A 102 20.59 9.35 4.21
N VAL A 103 21.31 10.18 4.96
CA VAL A 103 20.71 11.02 6.01
C VAL A 103 19.83 12.08 5.37
N PHE A 104 20.31 12.70 4.29
CA PHE A 104 19.52 13.68 3.54
C PHE A 104 18.24 13.07 2.96
N ALA A 105 18.35 11.93 2.27
CA ALA A 105 17.20 11.23 1.69
C ALA A 105 16.13 10.90 2.74
N LYS A 106 16.53 10.39 3.91
CA LYS A 106 15.60 10.14 5.02
C LYS A 106 14.92 11.39 5.56
N GLN A 107 15.63 12.53 5.57
CA GLN A 107 15.04 13.80 6.00
C GLN A 107 14.01 14.32 5.01
N ILE A 108 14.26 14.16 3.71
CA ILE A 108 13.31 14.54 2.66
C ILE A 108 12.09 13.62 2.69
N GLU A 109 12.30 12.32 2.81
CA GLU A 109 11.19 11.35 2.87
C GLU A 109 10.25 11.62 4.05
N ARG A 110 10.81 11.99 5.21
CA ARG A 110 10.01 12.39 6.37
C ARG A 110 9.16 13.63 6.12
N GLU A 111 9.68 14.63 5.38
CA GLU A 111 8.88 15.81 5.03
C GLU A 111 7.78 15.45 4.01
N LYS A 112 8.04 14.54 3.08
CA LYS A 112 7.03 14.03 2.17
C LYS A 112 5.92 13.29 2.92
N ASP A 113 6.26 12.46 3.89
CA ASP A 113 5.26 11.80 4.74
C ASP A 113 4.39 12.83 5.49
N ASN A 114 4.98 13.94 5.96
CA ASN A 114 4.21 15.03 6.58
C ASN A 114 3.22 15.68 5.58
N ILE A 115 3.56 15.79 4.28
CA ILE A 115 2.64 16.26 3.24
C ILE A 115 1.47 15.28 3.07
N GLU A 116 1.76 13.97 3.00
CA GLU A 116 0.70 12.94 2.89
C GLU A 116 -0.25 12.97 4.08
N ASP A 117 0.28 13.11 5.30
CA ASP A 117 -0.53 13.24 6.53
C ASP A 117 -1.43 14.50 6.50
N CYS A 118 -0.92 15.63 5.99
CA CYS A 118 -1.72 16.84 5.81
C CYS A 118 -2.85 16.61 4.80
N ILE A 119 -2.54 16.03 3.64
CA ILE A 119 -3.53 15.75 2.59
C ILE A 119 -4.58 14.77 3.12
N ALA A 120 -4.18 13.69 3.77
CA ALA A 120 -5.10 12.69 4.32
C ALA A 120 -6.07 13.33 5.33
N ARG A 121 -5.57 14.17 6.21
CA ARG A 121 -6.39 14.88 7.22
C ARG A 121 -7.37 15.86 6.59
N GLU A 122 -6.93 16.67 5.64
CA GLU A 122 -7.77 17.69 5.02
C GLU A 122 -8.83 17.13 4.09
N LEU A 123 -8.51 16.08 3.37
CA LEU A 123 -9.46 15.36 2.52
C LEU A 123 -10.35 14.40 3.32
N GLY A 124 -10.06 14.18 4.61
CA GLY A 124 -10.80 13.24 5.44
C GLY A 124 -10.65 11.80 4.97
N LEU A 125 -9.47 11.43 4.43
CA LEU A 125 -9.24 10.09 3.92
C LEU A 125 -9.33 9.05 5.04
N SER A 126 -10.15 8.05 4.83
CA SER A 126 -10.26 6.90 5.71
C SER A 126 -8.96 6.08 5.70
N GLU A 127 -8.76 5.26 6.73
CA GLU A 127 -7.63 4.34 6.80
C GLU A 127 -7.55 3.42 5.56
N VAL A 128 -8.69 2.95 5.07
CA VAL A 128 -8.76 2.09 3.87
C VAL A 128 -8.29 2.82 2.63
N GLU A 129 -8.69 4.09 2.44
CA GLU A 129 -8.25 4.90 1.30
C GLU A 129 -6.75 5.16 1.35
N GLN A 130 -6.19 5.45 2.54
CA GLN A 130 -4.76 5.62 2.72
C GLN A 130 -3.99 4.32 2.40
N LEU A 131 -4.50 3.16 2.83
CA LEU A 131 -3.93 1.85 2.49
C LEU A 131 -3.99 1.55 0.99
N LEU A 132 -5.05 1.97 0.29
CA LEU A 132 -5.17 1.81 -1.16
C LEU A 132 -4.17 2.69 -1.91
N ILE A 133 -3.98 3.94 -1.46
CA ILE A 133 -2.97 4.86 -2.00
C ILE A 133 -1.57 4.27 -1.83
N ASP A 134 -1.27 3.77 -0.63
CA ASP A 134 0.01 3.14 -0.32
C ASP A 134 0.24 1.89 -1.18
N TYR A 135 -0.76 1.01 -1.29
CA TYR A 135 -0.69 -0.17 -2.13
C TYR A 135 -0.47 0.16 -3.61
N ALA A 136 -1.17 1.16 -4.13
CA ALA A 136 -1.02 1.57 -5.52
C ALA A 136 0.39 2.06 -5.82
N ASN A 137 0.94 2.91 -4.97
CA ASN A 137 2.27 3.48 -5.16
C ASN A 137 3.40 2.45 -4.99
N ASN A 138 3.28 1.55 -4.01
CA ASN A 138 4.33 0.59 -3.69
C ASN A 138 4.27 -0.69 -4.53
N TYR A 139 3.11 -1.06 -5.09
CA TYR A 139 2.95 -2.33 -5.80
C TYR A 139 2.29 -2.19 -7.17
N SER A 140 1.11 -1.52 -7.28
CA SER A 140 0.39 -1.51 -8.55
C SER A 140 1.15 -0.76 -9.64
N ILE A 141 1.68 0.42 -9.33
CA ILE A 141 2.47 1.23 -10.27
C ILE A 141 3.78 0.53 -10.65
N PRO A 142 4.62 0.05 -9.71
CA PRO A 142 5.79 -0.74 -10.07
C PRO A 142 5.49 -1.95 -10.93
N ILE A 143 4.40 -2.68 -10.67
CA ILE A 143 3.98 -3.80 -11.51
C ILE A 143 3.63 -3.34 -12.93
N ALA A 144 2.86 -2.26 -13.06
CA ALA A 144 2.46 -1.73 -14.37
C ALA A 144 3.64 -1.19 -15.18
N THR A 145 4.68 -0.69 -14.52
CA THR A 145 5.92 -0.19 -15.15
C THR A 145 6.97 -1.27 -15.37
N GLY A 146 6.70 -2.52 -15.03
CA GLY A 146 7.64 -3.64 -15.17
C GLY A 146 8.76 -3.66 -14.11
N ASN A 147 8.69 -2.81 -13.09
CA ASN A 147 9.65 -2.72 -11.98
C ASN A 147 9.23 -3.59 -10.79
N VAL A 148 8.80 -4.82 -11.06
CA VAL A 148 8.33 -5.73 -10.00
C VAL A 148 9.49 -6.23 -9.18
N VAL A 149 9.58 -5.79 -7.94
CA VAL A 149 10.42 -6.44 -6.93
C VAL A 149 9.53 -7.35 -6.10
N ALA A 150 9.66 -8.67 -6.29
CA ALA A 150 9.04 -9.66 -5.42
C ALA A 150 9.79 -9.63 -4.07
N GLU A 151 9.35 -8.80 -3.15
CA GLU A 151 9.90 -8.74 -1.80
C GLU A 151 9.27 -9.84 -0.94
N PRO A 152 10.07 -10.82 -0.45
CA PRO A 152 9.53 -11.91 0.35
C PRO A 152 9.20 -11.43 1.77
N VAL A 153 8.08 -11.91 2.31
CA VAL A 153 7.76 -11.75 3.73
C VAL A 153 8.77 -12.56 4.55
N ARG A 154 9.53 -11.90 5.39
CA ARG A 154 10.54 -12.53 6.25
C ARG A 154 9.96 -12.81 7.63
N ASN A 155 10.45 -13.86 8.28
CA ASN A 155 10.12 -14.15 9.67
C ASN A 155 10.98 -13.29 10.62
N ASP A 156 10.84 -11.98 10.50
CA ASP A 156 11.49 -10.96 11.32
C ASP A 156 10.42 -10.02 11.92
N ARG A 157 10.87 -8.99 12.65
CA ARG A 157 9.97 -8.03 13.27
C ARG A 157 9.08 -7.29 12.25
N ALA A 158 9.62 -6.96 11.08
CA ALA A 158 8.89 -6.21 10.05
C ALA A 158 7.83 -7.11 9.40
N GLY A 159 8.18 -8.33 9.01
CA GLY A 159 7.24 -9.30 8.46
C GLY A 159 6.15 -9.69 9.44
N LYS A 160 6.48 -9.92 10.73
CA LYS A 160 5.47 -10.19 11.77
C LYS A 160 4.49 -9.01 11.93
N LYS A 161 4.98 -7.76 11.90
CA LYS A 161 4.12 -6.58 11.96
C LYS A 161 3.19 -6.47 10.74
N LEU A 162 3.70 -6.78 9.54
CA LEU A 162 2.89 -6.83 8.33
C LEU A 162 1.77 -7.87 8.45
N MET A 163 2.12 -9.09 8.92
CA MET A 163 1.15 -10.16 9.11
C MET A 163 0.10 -9.83 10.17
N GLU A 164 0.50 -9.17 11.25
CA GLU A 164 -0.41 -8.69 12.29
C GLU A 164 -1.39 -7.66 11.72
N ALA A 165 -0.90 -6.67 10.96
CA ALA A 165 -1.75 -5.66 10.33
C ALA A 165 -2.76 -6.28 9.35
N TYR A 166 -2.34 -7.26 8.54
CA TYR A 166 -3.23 -8.03 7.68
C TYR A 166 -4.29 -8.81 8.49
N ALA A 167 -3.87 -9.54 9.53
CA ALA A 167 -4.77 -10.32 10.39
C ALA A 167 -5.79 -9.44 11.10
N CYS A 168 -5.38 -8.25 11.57
CA CYS A 168 -6.27 -7.30 12.25
C CYS A 168 -7.50 -6.91 11.42
N VAL A 169 -7.38 -6.81 10.09
CA VAL A 169 -8.53 -6.53 9.23
C VAL A 169 -9.59 -7.62 9.36
N PHE A 170 -9.19 -8.90 9.34
CA PHE A 170 -10.11 -10.04 9.55
C PHE A 170 -10.68 -10.05 10.98
N LEU A 171 -9.80 -9.90 11.97
CA LEU A 171 -10.20 -9.92 13.37
C LEU A 171 -11.23 -8.82 13.67
N ASN A 172 -11.01 -7.62 13.17
CA ASN A 172 -11.93 -6.50 13.34
C ASN A 172 -13.25 -6.72 12.58
N ARG A 173 -13.20 -7.23 11.36
CA ARG A 173 -14.39 -7.48 10.54
C ARG A 173 -15.32 -8.50 11.16
N PHE A 174 -14.75 -9.55 11.78
CA PHE A 174 -15.53 -10.64 12.38
C PHE A 174 -15.70 -10.51 13.90
N ASN A 175 -15.22 -9.43 14.51
CA ASN A 175 -15.38 -9.19 15.94
C ASN A 175 -16.89 -9.13 16.30
N GLY A 176 -17.26 -9.87 17.35
CA GLY A 176 -18.66 -9.93 17.81
C GLY A 176 -19.64 -10.68 16.88
N GLN A 177 -19.15 -11.29 15.79
CA GLN A 177 -20.01 -12.07 14.86
C GLN A 177 -20.28 -13.50 15.38
N PHE A 178 -19.50 -13.96 16.36
CA PHE A 178 -19.64 -15.27 16.97
C PHE A 178 -20.38 -15.15 18.31
N GLY A 179 -20.99 -16.23 18.78
CA GLY A 179 -21.77 -16.23 20.01
C GLY A 179 -21.04 -15.66 21.24
N GLU A 180 -21.76 -15.37 22.30
CA GLU A 180 -21.23 -14.75 23.51
C GLU A 180 -20.01 -15.48 24.08
N GLY A 181 -18.93 -14.73 24.37
CA GLY A 181 -17.67 -15.28 24.86
C GLY A 181 -16.84 -16.03 23.82
N MET A 182 -17.19 -15.94 22.54
CA MET A 182 -16.41 -16.52 21.44
C MET A 182 -15.59 -15.44 20.71
N HIS A 183 -14.33 -15.75 20.42
CA HIS A 183 -13.39 -14.84 19.80
C HIS A 183 -12.76 -15.48 18.57
N LEU A 184 -12.54 -14.70 17.52
CA LEU A 184 -11.72 -15.13 16.40
C LEU A 184 -10.24 -14.93 16.76
N ASN A 185 -9.46 -15.99 16.65
CA ASN A 185 -8.01 -15.97 16.84
C ASN A 185 -7.31 -16.25 15.53
N CYS A 186 -6.13 -15.66 15.33
CA CYS A 186 -5.31 -15.85 14.14
C CYS A 186 -3.96 -16.45 14.52
N ILE A 187 -3.58 -17.54 13.85
CA ILE A 187 -2.24 -18.13 13.90
C ILE A 187 -1.60 -17.95 12.53
N CYS A 188 -0.43 -17.31 12.50
CA CYS A 188 0.37 -17.10 11.30
C CYS A 188 1.60 -18.02 11.30
N GLU A 189 1.88 -18.63 10.16
CA GLU A 189 3.10 -19.41 9.91
C GLU A 189 3.78 -18.85 8.65
N ILE A 190 5.01 -18.35 8.81
CA ILE A 190 5.79 -17.74 7.71
C ILE A 190 6.85 -18.75 7.28
N ALA A 191 6.71 -19.30 6.07
CA ALA A 191 7.71 -20.13 5.40
C ALA A 191 8.41 -19.36 4.27
N PRO A 192 9.57 -19.79 3.76
CA PRO A 192 10.31 -19.07 2.72
C PRO A 192 9.51 -18.81 1.44
N SER A 193 8.67 -19.75 1.02
CA SER A 193 7.90 -19.65 -0.23
C SER A 193 6.44 -19.28 -0.03
N TYR A 194 5.88 -19.53 1.14
CA TYR A 194 4.47 -19.36 1.44
C TYR A 194 4.26 -18.85 2.86
N VAL A 195 3.15 -18.15 3.06
CA VAL A 195 2.63 -17.81 4.39
C VAL A 195 1.25 -18.40 4.53
N MET A 196 0.94 -18.95 5.69
CA MET A 196 -0.40 -19.42 6.06
C MET A 196 -0.93 -18.64 7.23
N MET A 197 -2.15 -18.14 7.10
CA MET A 197 -2.95 -17.64 8.21
C MET A 197 -4.13 -18.58 8.44
N ARG A 198 -4.28 -19.02 9.68
CA ARG A 198 -5.39 -19.86 10.13
C ARG A 198 -6.19 -19.09 11.18
N PHE A 199 -7.45 -18.88 10.89
CA PHE A 199 -8.40 -18.20 11.77
C PHE A 199 -9.27 -19.24 12.46
N ARG A 200 -9.37 -19.21 13.79
CA ARG A 200 -10.15 -20.13 14.58
C ARG A 200 -11.01 -19.41 15.61
N VAL A 201 -12.24 -19.90 15.77
CA VAL A 201 -13.17 -19.43 16.79
C VAL A 201 -12.91 -20.20 18.08
N ALA A 202 -12.61 -19.51 19.17
CA ALA A 202 -12.33 -20.10 20.46
C ALA A 202 -12.86 -19.22 21.61
N LYS A 203 -12.97 -19.81 22.80
CA LYS A 203 -13.39 -19.10 24.01
C LYS A 203 -12.30 -18.20 24.57
N GLU A 204 -11.04 -18.57 24.36
CA GLU A 204 -9.91 -17.80 24.87
C GLU A 204 -9.52 -16.70 23.85
N PRO A 205 -9.43 -15.42 24.27
CA PRO A 205 -9.00 -14.34 23.39
C PRO A 205 -7.48 -14.43 23.16
N ARG A 206 -7.08 -14.86 21.96
CA ARG A 206 -5.71 -14.79 21.46
C ARG A 206 -5.76 -14.10 20.10
N ALA A 207 -5.70 -12.76 20.06
CA ALA A 207 -5.96 -12.03 18.84
C ALA A 207 -5.07 -12.47 17.66
N PHE A 208 -3.75 -12.45 17.84
CA PHE A 208 -2.77 -12.81 16.80
C PHE A 208 -1.55 -13.50 17.41
N GLU A 209 -1.11 -14.59 16.80
CA GLU A 209 0.11 -15.31 17.15
C GLU A 209 0.89 -15.66 15.88
N CYS A 210 2.15 -15.25 15.81
CA CYS A 210 3.06 -15.69 14.74
C CYS A 210 3.99 -16.77 15.31
N LYS A 211 3.89 -18.00 14.79
CA LYS A 211 4.70 -19.13 15.23
C LYS A 211 6.07 -19.10 14.57
N ASP A 212 7.10 -19.27 15.37
CA ASP A 212 8.47 -19.40 14.91
C ASP A 212 8.75 -20.89 14.57
N GLY A 213 9.26 -21.15 13.36
CA GLY A 213 9.84 -22.44 12.99
C GLY A 213 8.87 -23.59 12.76
N ALA A 214 7.57 -23.33 12.60
CA ALA A 214 6.55 -24.38 12.39
C ALA A 214 6.38 -24.78 10.91
N PHE A 215 7.46 -24.78 10.12
CA PHE A 215 7.41 -25.10 8.69
C PHE A 215 6.80 -26.49 8.39
N GLY A 216 6.97 -27.45 9.27
CA GLY A 216 6.45 -28.80 9.08
C GLY A 216 4.93 -28.88 8.96
N THR A 217 4.19 -27.99 9.62
CA THR A 217 2.72 -27.98 9.56
C THR A 217 2.22 -27.47 8.21
N LEU A 218 2.82 -26.39 7.71
CA LEU A 218 2.48 -25.85 6.40
C LEU A 218 2.90 -26.78 5.27
N GLU A 219 4.10 -27.33 5.32
CA GLU A 219 4.59 -28.31 4.35
C GLU A 219 3.72 -29.57 4.33
N ALA A 220 3.39 -30.13 5.49
CA ALA A 220 2.50 -31.28 5.60
C ALA A 220 1.08 -30.97 5.05
N PHE A 221 0.57 -29.78 5.30
CA PHE A 221 -0.70 -29.31 4.79
C PHE A 221 -0.69 -29.19 3.25
N LEU A 222 0.33 -28.57 2.67
CA LEU A 222 0.48 -28.45 1.21
C LEU A 222 0.68 -29.82 0.55
N LEU A 223 1.42 -30.72 1.19
CA LEU A 223 1.59 -32.09 0.72
C LEU A 223 0.26 -32.85 0.73
N ALA A 224 -0.53 -32.75 1.80
CA ALA A 224 -1.86 -33.34 1.87
C ALA A 224 -2.78 -32.84 0.76
N LEU A 225 -2.81 -31.52 0.51
CA LEU A 225 -3.58 -30.95 -0.59
C LEU A 225 -3.14 -31.43 -1.96
N SER A 226 -1.83 -31.59 -2.19
CA SER A 226 -1.30 -32.09 -3.47
C SER A 226 -1.65 -33.55 -3.68
N THR A 227 -1.63 -34.34 -2.62
CA THR A 227 -1.96 -35.78 -2.66
C THR A 227 -3.45 -36.00 -2.94
N GLU A 228 -4.33 -35.22 -2.31
CA GLU A 228 -5.78 -35.28 -2.56
C GLU A 228 -6.14 -34.92 -4.02
N ARG A 229 -5.38 -34.04 -4.64
CA ARG A 229 -5.59 -33.59 -6.02
C ARG A 229 -4.84 -34.42 -7.07
N VAL A 230 -4.13 -35.44 -6.67
CA VAL A 230 -3.35 -36.32 -7.58
C VAL A 230 -2.45 -35.48 -8.52
N THR A 231 -1.69 -34.56 -7.95
CA THR A 231 -0.77 -33.70 -8.70
C THR A 231 0.58 -33.64 -8.02
N ASP A 232 1.64 -33.81 -8.81
CA ASP A 232 3.02 -33.69 -8.31
C ASP A 232 3.47 -32.23 -8.16
N GLN A 233 2.67 -31.27 -8.68
CA GLN A 233 2.98 -29.85 -8.65
C GLN A 233 1.76 -29.04 -8.25
N LEU A 234 1.94 -28.24 -7.20
CA LEU A 234 0.94 -27.28 -6.74
C LEU A 234 1.23 -25.89 -7.34
N TYR A 235 0.40 -25.46 -8.29
CA TYR A 235 0.49 -24.11 -8.84
C TYR A 235 -0.37 -23.15 -8.04
N LEU A 236 0.26 -22.28 -7.24
CA LEU A 236 -0.42 -21.27 -6.47
C LEU A 236 -0.31 -19.92 -7.21
N ARG A 237 -1.39 -19.51 -7.90
CA ARG A 237 -1.42 -18.23 -8.60
C ARG A 237 -1.71 -17.04 -7.67
N LYS A 238 -2.68 -17.19 -6.79
CA LYS A 238 -3.13 -16.13 -5.88
C LYS A 238 -3.14 -16.62 -4.44
N ASP A 239 -4.01 -17.55 -4.14
CA ASP A 239 -4.20 -18.11 -2.80
C ASP A 239 -4.85 -19.50 -2.84
N ILE A 240 -4.74 -20.18 -1.69
CA ILE A 240 -5.54 -21.36 -1.36
C ILE A 240 -6.34 -20.98 -0.12
N ARG A 241 -7.67 -21.13 -0.19
CA ARG A 241 -8.60 -20.86 0.89
C ARG A 241 -9.40 -22.09 1.23
N GLY A 242 -9.80 -22.19 2.48
CA GLY A 242 -10.70 -23.25 2.89
C GLY A 242 -11.32 -22.99 4.24
N PHE A 243 -12.43 -23.73 4.49
CA PHE A 243 -13.12 -23.70 5.76
C PHE A 243 -12.83 -24.97 6.53
N GLU A 244 -12.56 -24.80 7.83
CA GLU A 244 -12.42 -25.86 8.81
C GLU A 244 -13.70 -25.89 9.70
N LYS A 245 -13.83 -26.90 10.56
CA LYS A 245 -15.00 -27.03 11.45
C LYS A 245 -15.21 -25.82 12.36
N ASP A 246 -14.13 -25.21 12.81
CA ASP A 246 -14.08 -24.13 13.80
C ASP A 246 -13.39 -22.86 13.26
N GLY A 247 -13.26 -22.74 11.95
CA GLY A 247 -12.58 -21.58 11.36
C GLY A 247 -12.33 -21.70 9.87
N PHE A 248 -11.33 -20.99 9.41
CA PHE A 248 -10.90 -20.94 8.02
C PHE A 248 -9.41 -20.63 7.91
N TYR A 249 -8.86 -20.83 6.72
CA TYR A 249 -7.46 -20.52 6.45
C TYR A 249 -7.27 -19.88 5.08
N ILE A 250 -6.16 -19.17 4.94
CA ILE A 250 -5.65 -18.62 3.70
C ILE A 250 -4.15 -18.88 3.60
N VAL A 251 -3.72 -19.41 2.45
CA VAL A 251 -2.30 -19.63 2.10
C VAL A 251 -1.99 -18.87 0.85
N LYS A 252 -0.94 -18.05 0.87
CA LYS A 252 -0.46 -17.28 -0.28
C LYS A 252 1.05 -17.38 -0.41
N PRO A 253 1.62 -17.09 -1.60
CA PRO A 253 3.06 -16.89 -1.74
C PRO A 253 3.59 -15.87 -0.72
N SER A 254 4.84 -16.07 -0.29
CA SER A 254 5.52 -15.19 0.66
C SER A 254 5.99 -13.91 -0.04
N GLU A 255 5.04 -13.09 -0.51
CA GLU A 255 5.29 -11.81 -1.19
C GLU A 255 4.55 -10.69 -0.44
N HIS A 256 5.26 -9.61 -0.08
CA HIS A 256 4.71 -8.46 0.66
C HIS A 256 3.41 -7.92 0.02
N ARG A 257 3.37 -7.78 -1.31
CA ARG A 257 2.19 -7.27 -2.02
C ARG A 257 0.90 -8.09 -1.79
N LEU A 258 1.03 -9.41 -1.58
CA LEU A 258 -0.12 -10.29 -1.36
C LEU A 258 -0.63 -10.26 0.09
N TRP A 259 0.22 -9.78 1.00
CA TRP A 259 -0.05 -9.69 2.43
C TRP A 259 -0.18 -8.26 2.94
N HIS A 260 -0.22 -7.29 2.04
CA HIS A 260 -0.48 -5.90 2.41
C HIS A 260 -1.90 -5.76 3.00
N PRO A 261 -2.13 -4.91 4.03
CA PRO A 261 -3.45 -4.74 4.65
C PRO A 261 -4.57 -4.37 3.67
N ALA A 262 -4.27 -3.61 2.60
CA ALA A 262 -5.25 -3.34 1.55
C ALA A 262 -5.78 -4.63 0.90
N MET A 263 -4.92 -5.64 0.72
CA MET A 263 -5.33 -6.94 0.19
C MET A 263 -6.19 -7.74 1.18
N ALA A 264 -6.00 -7.51 2.48
CA ALA A 264 -6.83 -8.13 3.50
C ALA A 264 -8.31 -7.72 3.38
N TYR A 265 -8.58 -6.47 3.03
CA TYR A 265 -9.97 -6.02 2.78
C TYR A 265 -10.61 -6.74 1.60
N VAL A 266 -9.87 -6.96 0.52
CA VAL A 266 -10.34 -7.74 -0.64
C VAL A 266 -10.61 -9.19 -0.23
N ASP A 267 -9.67 -9.80 0.48
CA ASP A 267 -9.78 -11.19 0.90
C ASP A 267 -10.92 -11.42 1.88
N VAL A 268 -11.11 -10.51 2.83
CA VAL A 268 -12.25 -10.55 3.77
C VAL A 268 -13.58 -10.53 3.02
N GLN A 269 -13.70 -9.64 2.02
CA GLN A 269 -14.93 -9.57 1.22
C GLN A 269 -15.18 -10.88 0.46
N GLU A 270 -14.16 -11.44 -0.17
CA GLU A 270 -14.26 -12.73 -0.86
C GLU A 270 -14.67 -13.87 0.09
N PHE A 271 -14.15 -13.90 1.34
CA PHE A 271 -14.59 -14.87 2.35
C PHE A 271 -16.05 -14.67 2.76
N VAL A 272 -16.51 -13.43 2.93
CA VAL A 272 -17.91 -13.14 3.24
C VAL A 272 -18.82 -13.59 2.11
N ASP A 273 -18.47 -13.32 0.86
CA ASP A 273 -19.24 -13.71 -0.31
C ASP A 273 -19.34 -15.25 -0.45
N GLU A 274 -18.25 -15.97 -0.16
CA GLU A 274 -18.26 -17.44 -0.13
C GLU A 274 -19.17 -18.00 0.99
N LEU A 275 -19.15 -17.40 2.18
CA LEU A 275 -20.02 -17.79 3.30
C LEU A 275 -21.50 -17.61 2.93
N LEU A 276 -21.86 -16.45 2.36
CA LEU A 276 -23.22 -16.15 1.94
C LEU A 276 -23.70 -17.13 0.85
N THR A 277 -22.85 -17.44 -0.11
CA THR A 277 -23.18 -18.36 -1.21
C THR A 277 -23.41 -19.80 -0.71
N LYS A 278 -22.67 -20.25 0.31
CA LYS A 278 -22.81 -21.60 0.89
C LYS A 278 -24.02 -21.71 1.81
N THR A 279 -24.47 -20.62 2.41
CA THR A 279 -25.63 -20.59 3.32
C THR A 279 -26.95 -20.59 2.56
N THR A 280 -26.94 -20.24 1.27
CA THR A 280 -28.13 -20.15 0.40
C THR A 280 -28.41 -21.46 -0.37
N ARG A 281 -27.60 -22.48 -0.22
CA ARG A 281 -27.76 -23.85 -0.76
C ARG A 281 -28.10 -24.84 0.34
#